data_7e0d0e76270ade68736c1c08af4d16d2
#
_entry.id   7e0d0e76270ade68736c1c08af4d16d2
#
_cell.length_a   1.000
_cell.length_b   1.000
_cell.length_c   1.000
_cell.angle_alpha   90.00
_cell.angle_beta   90.00
_cell.angle_gamma   90.00
#
_symmetry.space_group_name_H-M   'P 1'
#
loop_
_entity.id
_entity.type
_entity.pdbx_description
1 polymer ?
#
loop_
_entity_poly.entity_id
_entity_poly.type
_entity_poly.pdbx_seq_one_letter_code
_entity_poly.pdbx_strand_id
1 'polypeptide(L)'
;MKLIHIEPYARRESYAQKDKSGRRMVQELIDNMRKKGLLDGIEVDIDSGTARVIRTTRDDDFLAHTSVGVLEKIRECSAMNQYDAIVCQGTMEPGFHAGREISRIPVAFALHSSVHAASLVGDRFSILELTDAMAQIARRHVEGYGFGRKCVSVRNLGRSSTDMGSIIYTRKKEQRAGDPEVKKILDAVLDQCVAAVEKDGADTIIIGCTPLQYLEDEIRQRLDASGYDEIQLVCELTAAVEMAKVMVNMRLMQAPRAFPCDELKAKPQYR
;
A
#
# COMPACT_ATOMS: atom_id res chain seq x y z
N MET A 1 13.87 7.97 14.29
CA MET A 1 12.48 7.49 14.13
C MET A 1 12.52 6.01 13.78
N LYS A 2 11.67 5.21 14.44
CA LYS A 2 11.59 3.78 14.17
C LYS A 2 10.17 3.38 13.77
N LEU A 3 10.02 2.81 12.58
CA LEU A 3 8.75 2.38 12.01
C LEU A 3 8.65 0.86 11.99
N ILE A 4 7.43 0.32 12.08
CA ILE A 4 7.15 -1.08 11.77
C ILE A 4 6.28 -1.16 10.51
N HIS A 5 6.76 -1.89 9.51
CA HIS A 5 6.00 -2.22 8.31
C HIS A 5 5.26 -3.53 8.51
N ILE A 6 3.95 -3.51 8.32
CA ILE A 6 3.09 -4.69 8.35
C ILE A 6 2.77 -5.12 6.92
N GLU A 7 3.13 -6.37 6.57
CA GLU A 7 2.74 -7.04 5.33
C GLU A 7 1.48 -7.88 5.59
N PRO A 8 0.29 -7.43 5.13
CA PRO A 8 -0.98 -8.06 5.50
C PRO A 8 -1.20 -9.44 4.87
N TYR A 9 -0.54 -9.72 3.75
CA TYR A 9 -0.94 -10.80 2.84
C TYR A 9 -0.02 -12.02 2.90
N ALA A 10 1.10 -11.94 3.61
CA ALA A 10 2.02 -13.04 3.74
C ALA A 10 1.76 -13.86 5.01
N ARG A 11 1.82 -15.19 4.91
CA ARG A 11 1.70 -16.09 6.07
C ARG A 11 2.96 -16.10 6.91
N ARG A 12 2.78 -16.04 8.22
CA ARG A 12 3.87 -16.24 9.19
C ARG A 12 4.59 -17.57 9.01
N GLU A 13 3.87 -18.64 8.67
CA GLU A 13 4.41 -19.99 8.45
C GLU A 13 5.27 -20.10 7.18
N SER A 14 4.96 -19.37 6.11
CA SER A 14 5.79 -19.35 4.90
C SER A 14 7.15 -18.69 5.13
N TYR A 15 7.29 -17.92 6.18
CA TYR A 15 8.57 -17.33 6.60
C TYR A 15 9.40 -18.26 7.50
N ALA A 16 8.75 -19.15 8.23
CA ALA A 16 9.44 -20.16 9.08
C ALA A 16 10.06 -21.28 8.24
N GLN A 17 9.47 -21.61 7.10
CA GLN A 17 10.01 -22.56 6.14
C GLN A 17 10.87 -21.81 5.13
N LYS A 18 12.18 -21.85 5.21
CA LYS A 18 13.26 -21.50 4.25
C LYS A 18 12.98 -20.53 3.08
N ASP A 19 11.71 -20.22 2.76
CA ASP A 19 11.30 -19.28 1.73
C ASP A 19 11.16 -17.87 2.33
N LYS A 20 12.27 -17.17 2.36
CA LYS A 20 12.35 -15.76 2.77
C LYS A 20 11.79 -14.79 1.70
N SER A 21 11.01 -15.27 0.73
CA SER A 21 10.58 -14.47 -0.44
C SER A 21 9.81 -13.22 -0.03
N GLY A 22 8.81 -13.33 0.84
CA GLY A 22 8.01 -12.19 1.26
C GLY A 22 8.80 -11.10 1.99
N ARG A 23 9.59 -11.47 2.99
CA ARG A 23 10.46 -10.50 3.69
C ARG A 23 11.50 -9.88 2.76
N ARG A 24 12.07 -10.69 1.85
CA ARG A 24 13.02 -10.20 0.84
C ARG A 24 12.36 -9.20 -0.11
N MET A 25 11.09 -9.40 -0.44
CA MET A 25 10.31 -8.48 -1.26
C MET A 25 10.20 -7.11 -0.59
N VAL A 26 9.61 -7.06 0.60
CA VAL A 26 9.47 -5.80 1.34
C VAL A 26 10.83 -5.16 1.58
N GLN A 27 11.87 -5.95 1.90
CA GLN A 27 13.23 -5.46 2.07
C GLN A 27 13.76 -4.75 0.81
N GLU A 28 13.50 -5.29 -0.38
CA GLU A 28 13.91 -4.65 -1.64
C GLU A 28 13.25 -3.27 -1.82
N LEU A 29 11.94 -3.13 -1.52
CA LEU A 29 11.26 -1.84 -1.58
C LEU A 29 11.85 -0.85 -0.57
N ILE A 30 12.08 -1.28 0.67
CA ILE A 30 12.71 -0.46 1.70
C ILE A 30 14.12 -0.04 1.29
N ASP A 31 14.91 -0.94 0.71
CA ASP A 31 16.27 -0.63 0.23
C ASP A 31 16.24 0.34 -0.95
N ASN A 32 15.26 0.25 -1.83
CA ASN A 32 15.05 1.25 -2.90
C ASN A 32 14.70 2.64 -2.31
N MET A 33 13.85 2.69 -1.29
CA MET A 33 13.54 3.94 -0.59
C MET A 33 14.77 4.55 0.08
N ARG A 34 15.62 3.71 0.71
CA ARG A 34 16.91 4.17 1.27
C ARG A 34 17.83 4.75 0.22
N LYS A 35 17.97 4.09 -0.95
CA LYS A 35 18.76 4.60 -2.08
C LYS A 35 18.27 5.94 -2.61
N LYS A 36 16.96 6.20 -2.53
CA LYS A 36 16.32 7.47 -2.88
C LYS A 36 16.45 8.54 -1.78
N GLY A 37 17.08 8.23 -0.63
CA GLY A 37 17.21 9.14 0.53
C GLY A 37 15.93 9.32 1.35
N LEU A 38 14.89 8.56 1.08
CA LEU A 38 13.58 8.71 1.75
C LEU A 38 13.56 8.21 3.19
N LEU A 39 14.56 7.40 3.58
CA LEU A 39 14.66 6.78 4.91
C LEU A 39 15.90 7.22 5.69
N ASP A 40 16.45 8.40 5.41
CA ASP A 40 17.61 8.92 6.13
C ASP A 40 17.25 9.15 7.61
N GLY A 41 18.03 8.53 8.51
CA GLY A 41 17.78 8.58 9.96
C GLY A 41 16.54 7.80 10.43
N ILE A 42 15.98 6.93 9.58
CA ILE A 42 14.78 6.14 9.88
C ILE A 42 15.11 4.65 9.86
N GLU A 43 14.80 3.99 10.96
CA GLU A 43 14.83 2.54 11.08
C GLU A 43 13.45 1.98 10.71
N VAL A 44 13.43 0.95 9.87
CA VAL A 44 12.20 0.26 9.48
C VAL A 44 12.35 -1.22 9.77
N ASP A 45 11.57 -1.71 10.72
CA ASP A 45 11.40 -3.14 10.94
C ASP A 45 10.31 -3.68 10.02
N ILE A 46 10.47 -4.90 9.55
CA ILE A 46 9.53 -5.57 8.66
C ILE A 46 8.89 -6.73 9.42
N ASP A 47 7.57 -6.67 9.55
CA ASP A 47 6.81 -7.81 10.07
C ASP A 47 6.90 -9.00 9.11
N SER A 48 6.84 -10.19 9.67
CA SER A 48 6.96 -11.45 8.92
C SER A 48 5.67 -11.92 8.24
N GLY A 49 4.65 -11.08 8.24
CA GLY A 49 3.33 -11.39 7.67
C GLY A 49 2.31 -11.82 8.72
N THR A 50 1.06 -11.46 8.45
CA THR A 50 -0.07 -11.61 9.38
C THR A 50 -1.22 -12.42 8.81
N ALA A 51 -1.19 -12.77 7.52
CA ALA A 51 -2.28 -13.49 6.88
C ALA A 51 -2.52 -14.85 7.52
N ARG A 52 -3.74 -15.08 7.99
CA ARG A 52 -4.19 -16.36 8.55
C ARG A 52 -4.66 -17.34 7.48
N VAL A 53 -5.07 -16.80 6.33
CA VAL A 53 -5.61 -17.57 5.21
C VAL A 53 -4.87 -17.16 3.94
N ILE A 54 -4.39 -18.15 3.17
CA ILE A 54 -3.86 -17.91 1.82
C ILE A 54 -4.95 -18.30 0.82
N ARG A 55 -5.33 -17.32 -0.02
CA ARG A 55 -6.21 -17.52 -1.16
C ARG A 55 -5.59 -16.88 -2.40
N THR A 56 -5.93 -17.41 -3.54
CA THR A 56 -5.55 -16.83 -4.84
C THR A 56 -6.39 -15.61 -5.18
N THR A 57 -7.66 -15.59 -4.72
CA THR A 57 -8.57 -14.45 -4.87
C THR A 57 -8.35 -13.43 -3.76
N ARG A 58 -8.44 -12.17 -4.12
CA ARG A 58 -8.38 -11.02 -3.22
C ARG A 58 -9.75 -10.33 -3.23
N ASP A 59 -10.66 -10.87 -2.45
CA ASP A 59 -12.07 -10.46 -2.34
C ASP A 59 -12.44 -10.02 -0.91
N ASP A 60 -13.70 -9.71 -0.67
CA ASP A 60 -14.19 -9.27 0.64
C ASP A 60 -14.03 -10.33 1.74
N ASP A 61 -14.22 -11.61 1.39
CA ASP A 61 -14.02 -12.71 2.34
C ASP A 61 -12.53 -12.83 2.72
N PHE A 62 -11.63 -12.72 1.75
CA PHE A 62 -10.19 -12.66 2.03
C PHE A 62 -9.84 -11.43 2.89
N LEU A 63 -10.41 -10.27 2.58
CA LEU A 63 -10.20 -9.02 3.33
C LEU A 63 -10.63 -9.17 4.79
N ALA A 64 -11.81 -9.74 5.03
CA ALA A 64 -12.31 -9.96 6.39
C ALA A 64 -11.37 -10.85 7.22
N HIS A 65 -10.93 -11.98 6.65
CA HIS A 65 -10.00 -12.88 7.33
C HIS A 65 -8.62 -12.28 7.56
N THR A 66 -8.11 -11.52 6.60
CA THR A 66 -6.81 -10.85 6.71
C THR A 66 -6.85 -9.75 7.76
N SER A 67 -7.96 -9.04 7.89
CA SER A 67 -8.14 -7.97 8.88
C SER A 67 -7.88 -8.44 10.30
N VAL A 68 -8.29 -9.64 10.67
CA VAL A 68 -8.06 -10.19 12.02
C VAL A 68 -6.56 -10.25 12.35
N GLY A 69 -5.76 -10.80 11.43
CA GLY A 69 -4.30 -10.89 11.64
C GLY A 69 -3.61 -9.52 11.73
N VAL A 70 -4.04 -8.59 10.87
CA VAL A 70 -3.51 -7.21 10.90
C VAL A 70 -3.84 -6.51 12.21
N LEU A 71 -5.08 -6.63 12.70
CA LEU A 71 -5.49 -6.01 13.96
C LEU A 71 -4.73 -6.58 15.16
N GLU A 72 -4.49 -7.88 15.19
CA GLU A 72 -3.65 -8.50 16.23
C GLU A 72 -2.23 -7.92 16.19
N LYS A 73 -1.63 -7.78 15.01
CA LYS A 73 -0.29 -7.23 14.86
C LYS A 73 -0.22 -5.74 15.23
N ILE A 74 -1.20 -4.94 14.83
CA ILE A 74 -1.27 -3.52 15.23
C ILE A 74 -1.33 -3.41 16.75
N ARG A 75 -2.15 -4.22 17.42
CA ARG A 75 -2.26 -4.22 18.89
C ARG A 75 -0.92 -4.60 19.54
N GLU A 76 -0.27 -5.66 19.05
CA GLU A 76 1.04 -6.11 19.51
C GLU A 76 2.08 -4.99 19.36
N CYS A 77 2.27 -4.46 18.15
CA CYS A 77 3.30 -3.45 17.86
C CYS A 77 3.05 -2.14 18.61
N SER A 78 1.79 -1.73 18.73
CA SER A 78 1.41 -0.53 19.47
C SER A 78 1.71 -0.63 20.98
N ALA A 79 1.64 -1.83 21.56
CA ALA A 79 1.92 -2.07 22.97
C ALA A 79 3.42 -2.17 23.31
N MET A 80 4.27 -2.40 22.31
CA MET A 80 5.72 -2.64 22.54
C MET A 80 6.50 -1.39 22.96
N ASN A 81 5.99 -0.19 22.78
CA ASN A 81 6.66 1.09 23.08
C ASN A 81 8.04 1.25 22.41
N GLN A 82 8.24 0.59 21.27
CA GLN A 82 9.53 0.65 20.55
C GLN A 82 9.41 1.26 19.15
N TYR A 83 8.19 1.47 18.66
CA TYR A 83 7.91 2.05 17.35
C TYR A 83 7.25 3.41 17.49
N ASP A 84 7.64 4.33 16.63
CA ASP A 84 7.04 5.67 16.54
C ASP A 84 5.76 5.67 15.70
N ALA A 85 5.66 4.77 14.70
CA ALA A 85 4.46 4.58 13.89
C ALA A 85 4.41 3.19 13.23
N ILE A 86 3.21 2.83 12.77
CA ILE A 86 2.91 1.61 12.02
C ILE A 86 2.59 1.99 10.58
N VAL A 87 3.15 1.25 9.63
CA VAL A 87 2.85 1.36 8.19
C VAL A 87 2.20 0.05 7.74
N CYS A 88 0.94 0.13 7.29
CA CYS A 88 0.21 -1.01 6.75
C CYS A 88 0.18 -0.93 5.22
N GLN A 89 0.78 -1.93 4.56
CA GLN A 89 0.88 -2.01 3.11
C GLN A 89 -0.40 -2.56 2.47
N GLY A 90 -0.64 -2.17 1.21
CA GLY A 90 -1.66 -2.74 0.32
C GLY A 90 -2.95 -1.94 0.26
N THR A 91 -3.48 -1.79 -0.95
CA THR A 91 -4.67 -1.01 -1.28
C THR A 91 -5.98 -1.55 -0.71
N MET A 92 -6.02 -2.83 -0.34
CA MET A 92 -7.20 -3.42 0.31
C MET A 92 -7.40 -2.98 1.77
N GLU A 93 -6.37 -2.46 2.42
CA GLU A 93 -6.37 -1.88 3.77
C GLU A 93 -7.13 -2.71 4.83
N PRO A 94 -6.76 -3.97 5.04
CA PRO A 94 -7.45 -4.84 5.98
C PRO A 94 -7.40 -4.25 7.40
N GLY A 95 -8.57 -4.10 8.01
CA GLY A 95 -8.69 -3.58 9.37
C GLY A 95 -8.53 -2.06 9.51
N PHE A 96 -8.67 -1.28 8.44
CA PHE A 96 -8.41 0.17 8.40
C PHE A 96 -9.04 0.96 9.57
N HIS A 97 -10.35 0.86 9.76
CA HIS A 97 -11.02 1.62 10.82
C HIS A 97 -10.62 1.11 12.22
N ALA A 98 -10.72 -0.20 12.44
CA ALA A 98 -10.43 -0.79 13.74
C ALA A 98 -8.94 -0.69 14.13
N GLY A 99 -8.03 -0.77 13.17
CA GLY A 99 -6.59 -0.58 13.41
C GLY A 99 -6.27 0.81 13.95
N ARG A 100 -6.98 1.83 13.48
CA ARG A 100 -6.85 3.21 13.95
C ARG A 100 -7.44 3.42 15.34
N GLU A 101 -8.43 2.63 15.76
CA GLU A 101 -9.00 2.67 17.11
C GLU A 101 -8.09 2.01 18.15
N ILE A 102 -7.51 0.84 17.80
CA ILE A 102 -6.76 0.03 18.77
C ILE A 102 -5.31 0.46 18.95
N SER A 103 -4.77 1.27 18.03
CA SER A 103 -3.38 1.73 18.12
C SER A 103 -3.20 2.91 19.08
N ARG A 104 -2.07 2.89 19.78
CA ARG A 104 -1.58 3.98 20.64
C ARG A 104 -0.53 4.85 19.98
N ILE A 105 -0.14 4.50 18.75
CA ILE A 105 0.81 5.22 17.92
C ILE A 105 0.21 5.45 16.53
N PRO A 106 0.69 6.40 15.73
CA PRO A 106 0.19 6.63 14.38
C PRO A 106 0.16 5.37 13.53
N VAL A 107 -0.93 5.17 12.79
CA VAL A 107 -1.03 4.08 11.80
C VAL A 107 -1.31 4.69 10.43
N ALA A 108 -0.38 4.52 9.50
CA ALA A 108 -0.51 4.92 8.12
C ALA A 108 -0.89 3.71 7.27
N PHE A 109 -2.01 3.80 6.59
CA PHE A 109 -2.47 2.81 5.63
C PHE A 109 -2.16 3.27 4.20
N ALA A 110 -1.84 2.35 3.33
CA ALA A 110 -1.21 2.63 2.04
C ALA A 110 -2.13 3.40 1.08
N LEU A 111 -3.34 2.92 0.80
CA LEU A 111 -4.27 3.59 -0.10
C LEU A 111 -4.73 4.93 0.47
N HIS A 112 -5.09 4.97 1.77
CA HIS A 112 -5.48 6.20 2.45
C HIS A 112 -4.40 7.27 2.34
N SER A 113 -3.14 6.90 2.57
CA SER A 113 -1.99 7.82 2.41
C SER A 113 -1.83 8.28 0.97
N SER A 114 -2.00 7.37 0.01
CA SER A 114 -1.82 7.66 -1.41
C SER A 114 -2.86 8.62 -1.96
N VAL A 115 -4.13 8.48 -1.58
CA VAL A 115 -5.17 9.41 -2.05
C VAL A 115 -4.98 10.81 -1.46
N HIS A 116 -4.47 10.93 -0.24
CA HIS A 116 -4.08 12.21 0.32
C HIS A 116 -2.89 12.82 -0.45
N ALA A 117 -1.83 12.04 -0.70
CA ALA A 117 -0.68 12.49 -1.48
C ALA A 117 -1.08 12.92 -2.90
N ALA A 118 -1.87 12.11 -3.59
CA ALA A 118 -2.38 12.44 -4.91
C ALA A 118 -3.20 13.74 -4.92
N SER A 119 -4.02 13.96 -3.88
CA SER A 119 -4.84 15.17 -3.77
C SER A 119 -4.05 16.44 -3.47
N LEU A 120 -2.80 16.34 -3.02
CA LEU A 120 -1.91 17.49 -2.82
C LEU A 120 -1.30 18.00 -4.13
N VAL A 121 -1.13 17.12 -5.11
CA VAL A 121 -0.40 17.43 -6.35
C VAL A 121 -1.31 17.49 -7.57
N GLY A 122 -2.51 16.87 -7.50
CA GLY A 122 -3.47 16.81 -8.59
C GLY A 122 -4.91 17.02 -8.15
N ASP A 123 -5.76 17.24 -9.13
CA ASP A 123 -7.20 17.37 -8.93
C ASP A 123 -7.96 16.08 -9.21
N ARG A 124 -7.42 15.23 -10.08
CA ARG A 124 -8.07 14.03 -10.61
C ARG A 124 -7.10 12.87 -10.67
N PHE A 125 -7.29 11.87 -9.85
CA PHE A 125 -6.41 10.70 -9.86
C PHE A 125 -7.12 9.43 -10.34
N SER A 126 -6.33 8.54 -10.92
CA SER A 126 -6.70 7.14 -11.19
C SER A 126 -5.89 6.19 -10.31
N ILE A 127 -6.46 5.05 -9.98
CA ILE A 127 -5.77 3.98 -9.24
C ILE A 127 -5.60 2.81 -10.19
N LEU A 128 -4.40 2.22 -10.20
CA LEU A 128 -4.09 1.03 -10.98
C LEU A 128 -4.00 -0.20 -10.08
N GLU A 129 -4.91 -1.15 -10.29
CA GLU A 129 -5.03 -2.40 -9.56
C GLU A 129 -4.76 -3.62 -10.45
N LEU A 130 -4.83 -4.82 -9.89
CA LEU A 130 -4.59 -6.05 -10.64
C LEU A 130 -5.87 -6.72 -11.12
N THR A 131 -6.93 -6.74 -10.30
CA THR A 131 -8.17 -7.45 -10.60
C THR A 131 -9.40 -6.56 -10.37
N ASP A 132 -10.54 -6.94 -10.97
CA ASP A 132 -11.81 -6.24 -10.73
C ASP A 132 -12.23 -6.22 -9.26
N ALA A 133 -12.04 -7.34 -8.54
CA ALA A 133 -12.38 -7.40 -7.12
C ALA A 133 -11.57 -6.40 -6.29
N MET A 134 -10.25 -6.30 -6.53
CA MET A 134 -9.39 -5.33 -5.87
C MET A 134 -9.77 -3.89 -6.25
N ALA A 135 -10.09 -3.64 -7.52
CA ALA A 135 -10.53 -2.34 -7.99
C ALA A 135 -11.85 -1.90 -7.32
N GLN A 136 -12.79 -2.80 -7.13
CA GLN A 136 -14.04 -2.53 -6.42
C GLN A 136 -13.81 -2.20 -4.93
N ILE A 137 -12.93 -2.93 -4.26
CA ILE A 137 -12.56 -2.67 -2.86
C ILE A 137 -11.90 -1.30 -2.75
N ALA A 138 -10.91 -1.00 -3.61
CA ALA A 138 -10.23 0.29 -3.62
C ALA A 138 -11.22 1.44 -3.85
N ARG A 139 -12.17 1.30 -4.78
CA ARG A 139 -13.22 2.31 -5.03
C ARG A 139 -14.06 2.57 -3.79
N ARG A 140 -14.55 1.53 -3.10
CA ARG A 140 -15.32 1.68 -1.86
C ARG A 140 -14.55 2.40 -0.76
N HIS A 141 -13.25 2.08 -0.63
CA HIS A 141 -12.38 2.78 0.32
C HIS A 141 -12.25 4.26 -0.01
N VAL A 142 -11.95 4.59 -1.26
CA VAL A 142 -11.80 5.98 -1.72
C VAL A 142 -13.07 6.80 -1.53
N GLU A 143 -14.23 6.21 -1.80
CA GLU A 143 -15.53 6.83 -1.51
C GLU A 143 -15.71 7.08 -0.01
N GLY A 144 -15.40 6.07 0.81
CA GLY A 144 -15.45 6.16 2.27
C GLY A 144 -14.48 7.19 2.87
N TYR A 145 -13.36 7.47 2.19
CA TYR A 145 -12.39 8.50 2.58
C TYR A 145 -12.80 9.92 2.14
N GLY A 146 -13.87 10.04 1.35
CA GLY A 146 -14.34 11.33 0.84
C GLY A 146 -13.66 11.80 -0.45
N PHE A 147 -12.87 10.95 -1.10
CA PHE A 147 -12.15 11.27 -2.33
C PHE A 147 -12.84 10.77 -3.62
N GLY A 148 -14.06 10.25 -3.53
CA GLY A 148 -14.77 9.68 -4.67
C GLY A 148 -14.92 10.62 -5.87
N ARG A 149 -15.03 11.94 -5.64
CA ARG A 149 -15.10 12.95 -6.72
C ARG A 149 -13.76 13.18 -7.43
N LYS A 150 -12.65 12.98 -6.73
CA LYS A 150 -11.30 13.11 -7.29
C LYS A 150 -10.80 11.83 -7.95
N CYS A 151 -11.34 10.68 -7.58
CA CYS A 151 -11.02 9.39 -8.18
C CYS A 151 -11.82 9.19 -9.46
N VAL A 152 -11.20 9.51 -10.59
CA VAL A 152 -11.86 9.42 -11.91
C VAL A 152 -11.98 8.00 -12.42
N SER A 153 -11.08 7.11 -12.04
CA SER A 153 -11.17 5.69 -12.36
C SER A 153 -10.36 4.82 -11.40
N VAL A 154 -10.73 3.55 -11.32
CA VAL A 154 -9.89 2.48 -10.78
C VAL A 154 -9.78 1.45 -11.90
N ARG A 155 -8.60 1.36 -12.50
CA ARG A 155 -8.29 0.48 -13.63
C ARG A 155 -7.57 -0.76 -13.14
N ASN A 156 -7.66 -1.85 -13.89
CA ASN A 156 -6.96 -3.07 -13.54
C ASN A 156 -6.31 -3.73 -14.76
N LEU A 157 -5.37 -4.65 -14.47
CA LEU A 157 -4.60 -5.36 -15.49
C LEU A 157 -5.23 -6.70 -15.90
N GLY A 158 -6.31 -7.15 -15.25
CA GLY A 158 -6.90 -8.48 -15.47
C GLY A 158 -5.96 -9.62 -15.04
N ARG A 159 -5.03 -9.38 -14.10
CA ARG A 159 -4.04 -10.36 -13.64
C ARG A 159 -4.15 -10.60 -12.14
N SER A 160 -3.96 -11.82 -11.70
CA SER A 160 -3.95 -12.13 -10.28
C SER A 160 -2.66 -11.64 -9.58
N SER A 161 -2.74 -11.33 -8.28
CA SER A 161 -1.56 -10.99 -7.48
C SER A 161 -0.57 -12.17 -7.38
N THR A 162 -1.05 -13.41 -7.50
CA THR A 162 -0.20 -14.61 -7.50
C THR A 162 0.62 -14.68 -8.78
N ASP A 163 0.01 -14.45 -9.96
CA ASP A 163 0.74 -14.43 -11.24
C ASP A 163 1.78 -13.31 -11.25
N MET A 164 1.37 -12.10 -10.87
CA MET A 164 2.27 -10.97 -10.79
C MET A 164 3.44 -11.22 -9.85
N GLY A 165 3.15 -11.78 -8.67
CA GLY A 165 4.17 -12.13 -7.69
C GLY A 165 5.14 -13.20 -8.22
N SER A 166 4.65 -14.24 -8.88
CA SER A 166 5.49 -15.30 -9.46
C SER A 166 6.45 -14.77 -10.53
N ILE A 167 6.06 -13.74 -11.26
CA ILE A 167 6.90 -13.12 -12.30
C ILE A 167 7.88 -12.12 -11.67
N ILE A 168 7.40 -11.20 -10.85
CA ILE A 168 8.19 -10.06 -10.37
C ILE A 168 9.12 -10.46 -9.22
N TYR A 169 8.64 -11.23 -8.25
CA TYR A 169 9.40 -11.54 -7.03
C TYR A 169 10.46 -12.61 -7.21
N THR A 170 10.32 -13.46 -8.21
CA THR A 170 11.33 -14.50 -8.51
C THR A 170 12.55 -13.97 -9.23
N ARG A 171 12.47 -12.74 -9.77
CA ARG A 171 13.54 -12.09 -10.55
C ARG A 171 14.23 -11.01 -9.75
N LYS A 172 15.55 -10.94 -9.83
CA LYS A 172 16.30 -9.81 -9.30
C LYS A 172 16.02 -8.55 -10.12
N LYS A 173 16.19 -7.37 -9.54
CA LYS A 173 15.94 -6.08 -10.21
C LYS A 173 16.66 -6.01 -11.58
N GLU A 174 17.91 -6.41 -11.64
CA GLU A 174 18.73 -6.37 -12.87
C GLU A 174 18.22 -7.32 -13.97
N GLN A 175 17.50 -8.37 -13.58
CA GLN A 175 16.95 -9.36 -14.53
C GLN A 175 15.58 -8.94 -15.08
N ARG A 176 14.86 -8.06 -14.36
CA ARG A 176 13.50 -7.64 -14.76
C ARG A 176 13.50 -6.84 -16.05
N ALA A 177 14.45 -5.95 -16.24
CA ALA A 177 14.51 -5.07 -17.41
C ALA A 177 14.58 -5.82 -18.75
N GLY A 178 15.21 -7.00 -18.79
CA GLY A 178 15.34 -7.84 -19.98
C GLY A 178 14.31 -8.98 -20.10
N ASP A 179 13.46 -9.18 -19.09
CA ASP A 179 12.54 -10.32 -19.04
C ASP A 179 11.29 -10.06 -19.91
N PRO A 180 10.98 -10.96 -20.87
CA PRO A 180 9.83 -10.78 -21.78
C PRO A 180 8.48 -10.70 -21.05
N GLU A 181 8.29 -11.42 -19.94
CA GLU A 181 7.02 -11.39 -19.18
C GLU A 181 6.89 -10.07 -18.40
N VAL A 182 7.99 -9.57 -17.84
CA VAL A 182 8.00 -8.24 -17.21
C VAL A 182 7.72 -7.15 -18.24
N LYS A 183 8.27 -7.27 -19.44
CA LYS A 183 7.99 -6.34 -20.55
C LYS A 183 6.50 -6.31 -20.89
N LYS A 184 5.84 -7.47 -21.03
CA LYS A 184 4.38 -7.55 -21.28
C LYS A 184 3.56 -6.90 -20.15
N ILE A 185 4.01 -7.06 -18.88
CA ILE A 185 3.36 -6.41 -17.75
C ILE A 185 3.50 -4.89 -17.87
N LEU A 186 4.70 -4.40 -18.17
CA LEU A 186 4.95 -2.96 -18.33
C LEU A 186 4.18 -2.36 -19.51
N ASP A 187 4.03 -3.09 -20.60
CA ASP A 187 3.21 -2.67 -21.74
C ASP A 187 1.74 -2.54 -21.34
N ALA A 188 1.20 -3.54 -20.64
CA ALA A 188 -0.18 -3.48 -20.12
C ALA A 188 -0.38 -2.37 -19.07
N VAL A 189 0.60 -2.12 -18.23
CA VAL A 189 0.57 -1.00 -17.26
C VAL A 189 0.53 0.33 -17.99
N LEU A 190 1.41 0.52 -18.99
CA LEU A 190 1.43 1.75 -19.78
C LEU A 190 0.09 1.98 -20.48
N ASP A 191 -0.50 0.96 -21.10
CA ASP A 191 -1.81 1.06 -21.75
C ASP A 191 -2.90 1.52 -20.78
N GLN A 192 -2.91 1.01 -19.55
CA GLN A 192 -3.87 1.45 -18.53
C GLN A 192 -3.59 2.86 -18.00
N CYS A 193 -2.32 3.23 -17.85
CA CYS A 193 -1.95 4.60 -17.46
C CYS A 193 -2.38 5.61 -18.54
N VAL A 194 -2.06 5.34 -19.81
CA VAL A 194 -2.48 6.20 -20.93
C VAL A 194 -4.01 6.29 -21.00
N ALA A 195 -4.70 5.17 -20.84
CA ALA A 195 -6.16 5.19 -20.83
C ALA A 195 -6.75 5.96 -19.62
N ALA A 196 -6.09 5.95 -18.46
CA ALA A 196 -6.48 6.77 -17.31
C ALA A 196 -6.37 8.26 -17.61
N VAL A 197 -5.32 8.67 -18.31
CA VAL A 197 -5.10 10.07 -18.73
C VAL A 197 -6.07 10.46 -19.83
N GLU A 198 -6.04 9.75 -20.95
CA GLU A 198 -6.74 10.17 -22.20
C GLU A 198 -8.24 9.97 -22.14
N LYS A 199 -8.73 8.91 -21.47
CA LYS A 199 -10.16 8.59 -21.44
C LYS A 199 -10.84 9.07 -20.17
N ASP A 200 -10.14 9.02 -19.02
CA ASP A 200 -10.74 9.34 -17.73
C ASP A 200 -10.32 10.73 -17.23
N GLY A 201 -9.27 11.33 -17.85
CA GLY A 201 -8.77 12.65 -17.53
C GLY A 201 -8.05 12.72 -16.20
N ALA A 202 -7.29 11.68 -15.85
CA ALA A 202 -6.44 11.69 -14.67
C ALA A 202 -5.19 12.55 -14.91
N ASP A 203 -4.79 13.33 -13.92
CA ASP A 203 -3.53 14.06 -13.85
C ASP A 203 -2.50 13.37 -12.94
N THR A 204 -2.97 12.42 -12.16
CA THR A 204 -2.17 11.67 -11.18
C THR A 204 -2.57 10.20 -11.22
N ILE A 205 -1.58 9.30 -11.15
CA ILE A 205 -1.81 7.85 -11.11
C ILE A 205 -1.25 7.30 -9.80
N ILE A 206 -2.10 6.63 -9.04
CA ILE A 206 -1.69 5.86 -7.87
C ILE A 206 -1.37 4.44 -8.34
N ILE A 207 -0.11 4.04 -8.16
CA ILE A 207 0.31 2.65 -8.37
C ILE A 207 -0.14 1.86 -7.15
N GLY A 208 -1.31 1.22 -7.29
CA GLY A 208 -1.82 0.26 -6.32
C GLY A 208 -0.97 -1.01 -6.33
N CYS A 209 -1.38 -1.99 -5.71
CA CYS A 209 -0.83 -3.34 -5.57
C CYS A 209 0.72 -3.46 -5.51
N THR A 210 1.21 -4.08 -4.46
CA THR A 210 2.64 -4.21 -4.15
C THR A 210 3.52 -4.66 -5.32
N PRO A 211 3.15 -5.67 -6.16
CA PRO A 211 3.99 -6.07 -7.28
C PRO A 211 4.33 -4.96 -8.27
N LEU A 212 3.42 -4.02 -8.50
CA LEU A 212 3.66 -2.92 -9.44
C LEU A 212 4.66 -1.90 -8.91
N GLN A 213 4.79 -1.75 -7.60
CA GLN A 213 5.73 -0.81 -6.99
C GLN A 213 7.20 -1.18 -7.26
N TYR A 214 7.48 -2.45 -7.54
CA TYR A 214 8.81 -2.90 -7.97
C TYR A 214 9.19 -2.41 -9.36
N LEU A 215 8.23 -1.95 -10.13
CA LEU A 215 8.36 -1.48 -11.50
C LEU A 215 8.16 0.04 -11.60
N GLU A 216 8.15 0.76 -10.46
CA GLU A 216 7.91 2.21 -10.41
C GLU A 216 8.84 2.98 -11.36
N ASP A 217 10.14 2.71 -11.29
CA ASP A 217 11.13 3.41 -12.09
C ASP A 217 10.94 3.13 -13.60
N GLU A 218 10.64 1.87 -13.95
CA GLU A 218 10.37 1.46 -15.33
C GLU A 218 9.04 2.01 -15.86
N ILE A 219 8.01 2.09 -15.00
CA ILE A 219 6.72 2.69 -15.36
C ILE A 219 6.93 4.18 -15.64
N ARG A 220 7.67 4.91 -14.78
CA ARG A 220 7.98 6.32 -14.98
C ARG A 220 8.73 6.54 -16.29
N GLN A 221 9.80 5.79 -16.55
CA GLN A 221 10.58 5.89 -17.79
C GLN A 221 9.72 5.67 -19.05
N ARG A 222 8.76 4.75 -18.99
CA ARG A 222 7.89 4.48 -20.14
C ARG A 222 6.86 5.58 -20.37
N LEU A 223 6.30 6.15 -19.31
CA LEU A 223 5.41 7.30 -19.40
C LEU A 223 6.14 8.49 -20.00
N ASP A 224 7.35 8.80 -19.51
CA ASP A 224 8.18 9.90 -20.03
C ASP A 224 8.52 9.70 -21.52
N ALA A 225 8.93 8.48 -21.89
CA ALA A 225 9.25 8.15 -23.28
C ALA A 225 8.01 8.19 -24.21
N SER A 226 6.82 8.11 -23.67
CA SER A 226 5.54 8.18 -24.39
C SER A 226 4.93 9.58 -24.38
N GLY A 227 5.61 10.58 -23.80
CA GLY A 227 5.17 11.98 -23.78
C GLY A 227 4.21 12.32 -22.64
N TYR A 228 4.19 11.52 -21.55
CA TYR A 228 3.38 11.72 -20.34
C TYR A 228 4.24 12.08 -19.13
N ASP A 229 5.26 12.90 -19.32
CA ASP A 229 6.19 13.36 -18.29
C ASP A 229 5.55 14.30 -17.25
N GLU A 230 4.44 14.96 -17.62
CA GLU A 230 3.65 15.81 -16.72
C GLU A 230 2.80 15.05 -15.72
N ILE A 231 2.53 13.74 -15.95
CA ILE A 231 1.67 12.92 -15.08
C ILE A 231 2.42 12.53 -13.80
N GLN A 232 1.79 12.76 -12.65
CA GLN A 232 2.37 12.36 -11.37
C GLN A 232 2.11 10.89 -11.06
N LEU A 233 3.12 10.19 -10.54
CA LEU A 233 2.99 8.84 -10.02
C LEU A 233 3.08 8.84 -8.49
N VAL A 234 2.15 8.17 -7.84
CA VAL A 234 2.14 7.98 -6.38
C VAL A 234 2.26 6.49 -6.08
N CYS A 235 3.36 6.09 -5.43
CA CYS A 235 3.55 4.75 -4.91
C CYS A 235 2.99 4.61 -3.51
N GLU A 236 2.15 3.61 -3.29
CA GLU A 236 1.42 3.45 -2.04
C GLU A 236 2.31 3.25 -0.81
N LEU A 237 3.37 2.45 -0.89
CA LEU A 237 4.28 2.25 0.26
C LEU A 237 5.05 3.53 0.58
N THR A 238 5.55 4.21 -0.44
CA THR A 238 6.23 5.50 -0.26
C THR A 238 5.30 6.51 0.40
N ALA A 239 4.08 6.65 -0.10
CA ALA A 239 3.08 7.54 0.48
C ALA A 239 2.76 7.19 1.95
N ALA A 240 2.62 5.91 2.28
CA ALA A 240 2.34 5.47 3.65
C ALA A 240 3.51 5.76 4.60
N VAL A 241 4.74 5.52 4.18
CA VAL A 241 5.93 5.82 4.98
C VAL A 241 6.08 7.33 5.20
N GLU A 242 5.93 8.13 4.14
CA GLU A 242 6.02 9.60 4.26
C GLU A 242 4.88 10.15 5.14
N MET A 243 3.66 9.63 5.02
CA MET A 243 2.56 10.04 5.89
C MET A 243 2.79 9.65 7.34
N ALA A 244 3.36 8.47 7.62
CA ALA A 244 3.77 8.07 8.96
C ALA A 244 4.80 9.06 9.54
N LYS A 245 5.82 9.44 8.75
CA LYS A 245 6.81 10.46 9.13
C LYS A 245 6.17 11.80 9.45
N VAL A 246 5.25 12.26 8.60
CA VAL A 246 4.50 13.51 8.80
C VAL A 246 3.74 13.45 10.13
N MET A 247 2.99 12.40 10.40
CA MET A 247 2.24 12.25 11.66
C MET A 247 3.18 12.29 12.88
N VAL A 248 4.28 11.56 12.85
CA VAL A 248 5.26 11.53 13.97
C VAL A 248 5.88 12.91 14.17
N ASN A 249 6.36 13.56 13.10
CA ASN A 249 7.01 14.87 13.17
C ASN A 249 6.06 15.98 13.67
N MET A 250 4.79 15.90 13.29
CA MET A 250 3.74 16.81 13.77
C MET A 250 3.17 16.41 15.14
N ARG A 251 3.64 15.31 15.74
CA ARG A 251 3.11 14.75 17.01
C ARG A 251 1.61 14.45 16.93
N LEU A 252 1.14 13.98 15.79
CA LEU A 252 -0.23 13.59 15.54
C LEU A 252 -0.39 12.09 15.76
N MET A 253 -1.58 11.71 16.20
CA MET A 253 -2.07 10.33 16.21
C MET A 253 -3.54 10.33 15.76
N GLN A 254 -4.13 9.17 15.62
CA GLN A 254 -5.56 9.07 15.35
C GLN A 254 -6.33 9.80 16.44
N ALA A 255 -7.21 10.75 16.06
CA ALA A 255 -7.95 11.56 17.01
C ALA A 255 -8.79 10.67 17.93
N PRO A 256 -8.57 10.67 19.27
CA PRO A 256 -9.23 9.72 20.17
C PRO A 256 -10.75 9.86 20.19
N ARG A 257 -11.28 11.02 19.80
CA ARG A 257 -12.73 11.23 19.71
C ARG A 257 -13.36 10.53 18.51
N ALA A 258 -12.62 10.41 17.40
CA ALA A 258 -13.05 9.72 16.20
C ALA A 258 -12.72 8.21 16.26
N PHE A 259 -11.62 7.87 16.92
CA PHE A 259 -11.09 6.51 17.05
C PHE A 259 -10.84 6.21 18.53
N PRO A 260 -11.92 5.99 19.34
CA PRO A 260 -11.80 5.82 20.77
C PRO A 260 -11.18 4.46 21.10
N CYS A 261 -10.05 4.46 21.82
CA CYS A 261 -9.49 3.24 22.39
C CYS A 261 -10.36 2.67 23.52
N ASP A 262 -10.08 1.46 23.97
CA ASP A 262 -10.94 0.75 24.93
C ASP A 262 -11.15 1.52 26.24
N GLU A 263 -10.13 2.23 26.73
CA GLU A 263 -10.27 3.08 27.93
C GLU A 263 -11.21 4.28 27.71
N LEU A 264 -11.22 4.83 26.49
CA LEU A 264 -12.14 5.91 26.14
C LEU A 264 -13.56 5.38 25.92
N LYS A 265 -13.71 4.21 25.30
CA LYS A 265 -15.03 3.56 25.13
C LYS A 265 -15.70 3.25 26.48
N ALA A 266 -14.93 3.07 27.54
CA ALA A 266 -15.46 2.89 28.89
C ALA A 266 -16.12 4.15 29.47
N LYS A 267 -15.82 5.35 28.93
CA LYS A 267 -16.38 6.62 29.43
C LYS A 267 -17.81 6.83 28.91
N PRO A 268 -18.72 7.43 29.72
CA PRO A 268 -20.14 7.59 29.35
C PRO A 268 -20.37 8.30 28.02
N GLN A 269 -19.54 9.28 27.66
CA GLN A 269 -19.68 10.06 26.42
C GLN A 269 -19.40 9.28 25.13
N TYR A 270 -18.91 8.02 25.23
CA TYR A 270 -18.63 7.13 24.10
C TYR A 270 -19.53 5.88 24.09
N ARG A 271 -20.49 5.79 24.99
CA ARG A 271 -21.46 4.68 25.08
C ARG A 271 -22.75 4.98 24.34
#